data_69847e903d8cc402cbeefe1decf4efb5
#
_entry.id   69847e903d8cc402cbeefe1decf4efb5
#
_cell.length_a   1.000
_cell.length_b   1.000
_cell.length_c   1.000
_cell.angle_alpha   90.00
_cell.angle_beta   90.00
_cell.angle_gamma   90.00
#
_symmetry.space_group_name_H-M   'P 1'
#
loop_
_entity.id
_entity.type
_entity.pdbx_description
1 polymer ?
#
loop_
_entity_poly.entity_id
_entity_poly.type
_entity_poly.pdbx_seq_one_letter_code
_entity_poly.pdbx_strand_id
1 'polypeptide(L)'
;MNMRDSEHMIAELRREEQYELTQNVGEADLILINTCSVREKPVAKLFSEIGVFNKRRKEGSRIGVCGCTASHLGEEIIRRAPSVDFVLGARNVSRINEVLQKKHAVEVSTEYDESSYDFAEYRTNPYRAMVNISIGCDKQCTFCIVPATRGEEISIPSRLLVQEIDKAVKSGAKEVMLLGQNVNNYGRRFSGNEEPCDFTDLLRKVSRIEGLERIRFTSPHPLHMDDAFLKEFASNPKVCKQIHIPLQSGSSKVLKEMKRGYTKEWFLDRCAKVRELVPDVAISTDIIVGFPGESDRDFAETMEVLERVRFEQLFSFKYSPRPHTAAAEYVEKVDAQLASDRLTRLQARHTKILDEVMDAQLGKVHRVYFDELKPHGRVAGRSDDGKLVFAEGSESLLGKIVDVEITKTSRGALDGIVL
;
A
#
# COMPACT_ATOMS: atom_id res chain seq x y z
N MET A 1 -2.85 -3.48 -1.50
CA MET A 1 -2.87 -4.81 -2.12
C MET A 1 -3.33 -5.91 -1.16
N ASN A 2 -2.66 -6.26 -0.05
CA ASN A 2 -3.16 -7.36 0.82
C ASN A 2 -4.63 -7.21 1.26
N MET A 3 -5.11 -5.99 1.55
CA MET A 3 -6.55 -5.79 1.82
C MET A 3 -7.40 -6.16 0.60
N ARG A 4 -7.00 -5.73 -0.60
CA ARG A 4 -7.70 -6.08 -1.83
C ARG A 4 -7.63 -7.58 -2.11
N ASP A 5 -6.48 -8.21 -1.84
CA ASP A 5 -6.32 -9.66 -1.93
C ASP A 5 -7.28 -10.37 -0.94
N SER A 6 -7.46 -9.84 0.29
CA SER A 6 -8.45 -10.35 1.26
C SER A 6 -9.89 -10.17 0.79
N GLU A 7 -10.23 -9.00 0.24
CA GLU A 7 -11.57 -8.74 -0.32
C GLU A 7 -11.90 -9.70 -1.46
N HIS A 8 -10.91 -10.01 -2.31
CA HIS A 8 -11.06 -10.97 -3.39
C HIS A 8 -11.35 -12.40 -2.83
N MET A 9 -10.54 -12.88 -1.89
CA MET A 9 -10.77 -14.18 -1.26
C MET A 9 -12.15 -14.28 -0.59
N ILE A 10 -12.59 -13.22 0.08
CA ILE A 10 -13.92 -13.16 0.69
C ILE A 10 -15.02 -13.25 -0.37
N ALA A 11 -14.86 -12.53 -1.49
CA ALA A 11 -15.82 -12.58 -2.59
C ALA A 11 -15.94 -14.00 -3.18
N GLU A 12 -14.79 -14.66 -3.45
CA GLU A 12 -14.75 -16.04 -3.96
C GLU A 12 -15.42 -17.03 -3.01
N LEU A 13 -15.10 -16.95 -1.72
CA LEU A 13 -15.67 -17.83 -0.69
C LEU A 13 -17.18 -17.66 -0.53
N ARG A 14 -17.68 -16.42 -0.67
CA ARG A 14 -19.13 -16.16 -0.62
C ARG A 14 -19.85 -16.67 -1.86
N ARG A 15 -19.21 -16.54 -3.03
CA ARG A 15 -19.84 -16.89 -4.31
C ARG A 15 -20.01 -18.42 -4.47
N GLU A 16 -18.99 -19.20 -4.15
CA GLU A 16 -18.96 -20.63 -4.43
C GLU A 16 -19.33 -21.49 -3.20
N GLU A 17 -18.77 -21.18 -2.04
CA GLU A 17 -18.88 -22.01 -0.83
C GLU A 17 -19.87 -21.44 0.20
N GLN A 18 -20.50 -20.31 -0.07
CA GLN A 18 -21.50 -19.64 0.81
C GLN A 18 -20.96 -19.33 2.22
N TYR A 19 -19.66 -19.06 2.35
CA TYR A 19 -19.08 -18.62 3.63
C TYR A 19 -19.61 -17.26 4.04
N GLU A 20 -19.82 -17.08 5.32
CA GLU A 20 -20.11 -15.78 5.95
C GLU A 20 -18.96 -15.34 6.84
N LEU A 21 -18.77 -14.02 6.95
CA LEU A 21 -17.75 -13.44 7.84
C LEU A 21 -18.19 -13.47 9.28
N THR A 22 -17.32 -13.96 10.17
CA THR A 22 -17.48 -13.85 11.63
C THR A 22 -16.28 -13.13 12.25
N GLN A 23 -16.53 -12.43 13.35
CA GLN A 23 -15.49 -11.84 14.21
C GLN A 23 -15.07 -12.80 15.35
N ASN A 24 -15.77 -13.91 15.52
CA ASN A 24 -15.50 -14.86 16.59
C ASN A 24 -14.70 -16.05 16.06
N VAL A 25 -13.42 -16.10 16.43
CA VAL A 25 -12.49 -17.20 16.06
C VAL A 25 -13.02 -18.57 16.50
N GLY A 26 -13.73 -18.66 17.64
CA GLY A 26 -14.27 -19.91 18.17
C GLY A 26 -15.47 -20.45 17.38
N GLU A 27 -16.06 -19.66 16.48
CA GLU A 27 -17.18 -20.04 15.62
C GLU A 27 -16.74 -20.28 14.16
N ALA A 28 -15.55 -19.81 13.81
CA ALA A 28 -15.07 -19.85 12.43
C ALA A 28 -14.74 -21.27 11.95
N ASP A 29 -15.25 -21.63 10.77
CA ASP A 29 -14.88 -22.87 10.06
C ASP A 29 -13.57 -22.70 9.32
N LEU A 30 -13.26 -21.48 8.90
CA LEU A 30 -12.07 -21.11 8.15
C LEU A 30 -11.44 -19.84 8.72
N ILE A 31 -10.16 -19.91 9.02
CA ILE A 31 -9.36 -18.78 9.51
C ILE A 31 -8.31 -18.46 8.45
N LEU A 32 -8.33 -17.26 7.88
CA LEU A 32 -7.35 -16.80 6.90
C LEU A 32 -6.43 -15.75 7.50
N ILE A 33 -5.12 -16.00 7.48
CA ILE A 33 -4.09 -15.08 7.94
C ILE A 33 -3.37 -14.51 6.72
N ASN A 34 -3.81 -13.33 6.25
CA ASN A 34 -3.18 -12.67 5.10
C ASN A 34 -2.07 -11.72 5.57
N THR A 35 -0.83 -12.00 5.21
CA THR A 35 0.33 -11.32 5.77
C THR A 35 1.34 -10.84 4.72
N CYS A 36 2.09 -9.79 5.08
CA CYS A 36 3.07 -9.12 4.23
C CYS A 36 4.49 -9.57 4.58
N SER A 37 5.34 -9.80 3.58
CA SER A 37 6.76 -10.16 3.75
C SER A 37 7.73 -8.97 3.61
N VAL A 38 7.24 -7.79 3.27
CA VAL A 38 8.10 -6.60 3.07
C VAL A 38 8.84 -6.21 4.35
N ARG A 39 8.25 -6.50 5.52
CA ARG A 39 8.82 -6.19 6.86
C ARG A 39 9.09 -7.48 7.63
N GLU A 40 10.07 -7.43 8.55
CA GLU A 40 10.40 -8.59 9.40
C GLU A 40 9.33 -8.86 10.47
N LYS A 41 8.84 -7.80 11.13
CA LYS A 41 7.82 -7.92 12.18
C LYS A 41 6.58 -8.73 11.79
N PRO A 42 5.97 -8.56 10.59
CA PRO A 42 4.86 -9.40 10.16
C PRO A 42 5.18 -10.89 10.08
N VAL A 43 6.40 -11.26 9.69
CA VAL A 43 6.81 -12.69 9.63
C VAL A 43 6.92 -13.30 11.03
N ALA A 44 7.54 -12.59 11.98
CA ALA A 44 7.61 -13.04 13.36
C ALA A 44 6.23 -13.12 14.03
N LYS A 45 5.38 -12.12 13.76
CA LYS A 45 4.02 -12.05 14.27
C LYS A 45 3.14 -13.18 13.73
N LEU A 46 3.32 -13.61 12.48
CA LEU A 46 2.56 -14.70 11.85
C LEU A 46 2.54 -15.95 12.71
N PHE A 47 3.71 -16.47 13.12
CA PHE A 47 3.78 -17.71 13.90
C PHE A 47 3.16 -17.56 15.29
N SER A 48 3.26 -16.38 15.89
CA SER A 48 2.57 -16.08 17.15
C SER A 48 1.06 -16.08 16.98
N GLU A 49 0.54 -15.46 15.91
CA GLU A 49 -0.89 -15.43 15.59
C GLU A 49 -1.45 -16.82 15.27
N ILE A 50 -0.72 -17.63 14.47
CA ILE A 50 -1.10 -19.03 14.23
C ILE A 50 -1.27 -19.77 15.56
N GLY A 51 -0.33 -19.61 16.50
CA GLY A 51 -0.42 -20.25 17.81
C GLY A 51 -1.63 -19.80 18.63
N VAL A 52 -1.98 -18.49 18.58
CA VAL A 52 -3.17 -17.96 19.25
C VAL A 52 -4.46 -18.49 18.60
N PHE A 53 -4.55 -18.46 17.28
CA PHE A 53 -5.75 -18.94 16.57
C PHE A 53 -5.93 -20.46 16.74
N ASN A 54 -4.85 -21.23 16.69
CA ASN A 54 -4.91 -22.68 16.88
C ASN A 54 -5.45 -23.07 18.28
N LYS A 55 -5.17 -22.28 19.32
CA LYS A 55 -5.71 -22.50 20.69
C LYS A 55 -7.19 -22.10 20.82
N ARG A 56 -7.67 -21.19 19.99
CA ARG A 56 -9.01 -20.58 20.11
C ARG A 56 -10.00 -21.11 19.08
N ARG A 57 -9.53 -21.77 18.02
CA ARG A 57 -10.39 -22.29 16.97
C ARG A 57 -11.28 -23.43 17.47
N LYS A 58 -12.44 -23.60 16.87
CA LYS A 58 -13.28 -24.80 17.12
C LYS A 58 -12.66 -26.04 16.47
N GLU A 59 -13.05 -27.21 16.95
CA GLU A 59 -12.67 -28.49 16.37
C GLU A 59 -13.13 -28.57 14.90
N GLY A 60 -12.30 -29.12 14.02
CA GLY A 60 -12.59 -29.26 12.58
C GLY A 60 -12.40 -27.99 11.76
N SER A 61 -12.13 -26.83 12.37
CA SER A 61 -11.85 -25.60 11.60
C SER A 61 -10.47 -25.65 10.92
N ARG A 62 -10.32 -24.92 9.82
CA ARG A 62 -9.09 -24.88 9.02
C ARG A 62 -8.38 -23.54 9.18
N ILE A 63 -7.04 -23.56 9.14
CA ILE A 63 -6.19 -22.37 9.13
C ILE A 63 -5.43 -22.28 7.81
N GLY A 64 -5.63 -21.19 7.06
CA GLY A 64 -4.87 -20.86 5.87
C GLY A 64 -3.96 -19.65 6.08
N VAL A 65 -2.73 -19.72 5.56
CA VAL A 65 -1.81 -18.57 5.52
C VAL A 65 -1.72 -18.07 4.10
N CYS A 66 -1.98 -16.76 3.91
CA CYS A 66 -2.09 -16.15 2.60
C CYS A 66 -1.14 -14.94 2.44
N GLY A 67 -0.95 -14.50 1.19
CA GLY A 67 -0.25 -13.28 0.84
C GLY A 67 1.26 -13.43 0.65
N CYS A 68 1.99 -12.29 0.71
CA CYS A 68 3.41 -12.28 0.36
C CYS A 68 4.29 -13.16 1.24
N THR A 69 3.97 -13.32 2.54
CA THR A 69 4.73 -14.23 3.41
C THR A 69 4.47 -15.69 3.03
N ALA A 70 3.26 -16.02 2.61
CA ALA A 70 2.93 -17.33 2.05
C ALA A 70 3.77 -17.62 0.79
N SER A 71 3.81 -16.67 -0.17
CA SER A 71 4.68 -16.80 -1.36
C SER A 71 6.16 -16.97 -1.02
N HIS A 72 6.62 -16.30 0.07
CA HIS A 72 8.02 -16.31 0.44
C HIS A 72 8.46 -17.59 1.15
N LEU A 73 7.66 -18.08 2.10
CA LEU A 73 8.03 -19.21 2.96
C LEU A 73 7.49 -20.56 2.45
N GLY A 74 6.39 -20.56 1.71
CA GLY A 74 5.82 -21.77 1.14
C GLY A 74 5.64 -22.88 2.17
N GLU A 75 6.16 -24.08 1.86
CA GLU A 75 6.10 -25.27 2.72
C GLU A 75 6.72 -25.08 4.11
N GLU A 76 7.66 -24.13 4.27
CA GLU A 76 8.26 -23.88 5.56
C GLU A 76 7.23 -23.45 6.62
N ILE A 77 6.13 -22.81 6.21
CA ILE A 77 5.05 -22.42 7.11
C ILE A 77 4.43 -23.67 7.75
N ILE A 78 4.07 -24.67 6.94
CA ILE A 78 3.48 -25.93 7.43
C ILE A 78 4.48 -26.70 8.31
N ARG A 79 5.75 -26.75 7.89
CA ARG A 79 6.81 -27.41 8.67
C ARG A 79 6.98 -26.78 10.06
N ARG A 80 6.93 -25.46 10.17
CA ARG A 80 7.08 -24.73 11.44
C ARG A 80 5.79 -24.67 12.24
N ALA A 81 4.65 -24.70 11.61
CA ALA A 81 3.32 -24.65 12.22
C ALA A 81 2.40 -25.73 11.60
N PRO A 82 2.48 -26.99 12.05
CA PRO A 82 1.68 -28.10 11.49
C PRO A 82 0.17 -27.94 11.64
N SER A 83 -0.29 -26.96 12.41
CA SER A 83 -1.70 -26.58 12.55
C SER A 83 -2.24 -25.78 11.37
N VAL A 84 -1.37 -25.38 10.43
CA VAL A 84 -1.76 -24.70 9.18
C VAL A 84 -2.16 -25.76 8.15
N ASP A 85 -3.37 -25.64 7.61
CA ASP A 85 -3.94 -26.59 6.67
C ASP A 85 -3.54 -26.31 5.23
N PHE A 86 -3.31 -25.03 4.87
CA PHE A 86 -2.84 -24.64 3.54
C PHE A 86 -2.11 -23.30 3.51
N VAL A 87 -1.35 -23.11 2.43
CA VAL A 87 -0.56 -21.90 2.15
C VAL A 87 -0.91 -21.40 0.76
N LEU A 88 -1.32 -20.12 0.66
CA LEU A 88 -1.79 -19.50 -0.58
C LEU A 88 -1.00 -18.24 -0.90
N GLY A 89 -0.23 -18.26 -1.97
CA GLY A 89 0.60 -17.14 -2.41
C GLY A 89 -0.20 -15.92 -2.84
N ALA A 90 0.45 -14.77 -2.85
CA ALA A 90 -0.20 -13.49 -3.16
C ALA A 90 -0.73 -13.40 -4.61
N ARG A 91 -0.26 -14.24 -5.52
CA ARG A 91 -0.76 -14.36 -6.91
C ARG A 91 -1.86 -15.39 -7.09
N ASN A 92 -2.09 -16.20 -6.08
CA ASN A 92 -2.98 -17.37 -6.18
C ASN A 92 -4.29 -17.18 -5.42
N VAL A 93 -4.63 -15.93 -5.04
CA VAL A 93 -5.80 -15.63 -4.18
C VAL A 93 -7.13 -16.09 -4.78
N SER A 94 -7.28 -16.05 -6.11
CA SER A 94 -8.45 -16.55 -6.84
C SER A 94 -8.65 -18.07 -6.72
N ARG A 95 -7.57 -18.82 -6.43
CA ARG A 95 -7.59 -20.28 -6.31
C ARG A 95 -7.94 -20.76 -4.91
N ILE A 96 -8.50 -19.89 -4.06
CA ILE A 96 -8.85 -20.22 -2.66
C ILE A 96 -9.78 -21.43 -2.59
N ASN A 97 -10.79 -21.51 -3.45
CA ASN A 97 -11.75 -22.61 -3.47
C ASN A 97 -11.12 -23.94 -3.91
N GLU A 98 -10.19 -23.92 -4.89
CA GLU A 98 -9.43 -25.12 -5.31
C GLU A 98 -8.55 -25.66 -4.17
N VAL A 99 -7.92 -24.74 -3.40
CA VAL A 99 -7.05 -25.10 -2.29
C VAL A 99 -7.84 -25.71 -1.14
N LEU A 100 -9.07 -25.21 -0.91
CA LEU A 100 -9.96 -25.74 0.12
C LEU A 100 -10.44 -27.17 -0.16
N GLN A 101 -10.44 -27.64 -1.41
CA GLN A 101 -10.77 -29.02 -1.73
C GLN A 101 -9.65 -30.01 -1.37
N LYS A 102 -8.45 -29.52 -1.05
CA LYS A 102 -7.28 -30.35 -0.72
C LYS A 102 -7.04 -30.39 0.78
N LYS A 103 -6.60 -31.52 1.31
CA LYS A 103 -6.33 -31.67 2.75
C LYS A 103 -5.11 -30.87 3.21
N HIS A 104 -4.05 -30.83 2.42
CA HIS A 104 -2.88 -30.01 2.58
C HIS A 104 -2.49 -29.46 1.21
N ALA A 105 -2.34 -28.16 1.11
CA ALA A 105 -1.98 -27.52 -0.15
C ALA A 105 -0.99 -26.37 0.07
N VAL A 106 -0.02 -26.28 -0.81
CA VAL A 106 0.88 -25.13 -0.93
C VAL A 106 0.82 -24.65 -2.37
N GLU A 107 0.18 -23.51 -2.57
CA GLU A 107 0.01 -22.90 -3.88
C GLU A 107 0.65 -21.51 -3.85
N VAL A 108 1.87 -21.42 -4.36
CA VAL A 108 2.71 -20.22 -4.28
C VAL A 108 3.36 -19.85 -5.62
N SER A 109 2.79 -20.35 -6.72
CA SER A 109 3.24 -19.98 -8.06
C SER A 109 3.24 -18.49 -8.26
N THR A 110 4.27 -17.96 -8.92
CA THR A 110 4.34 -16.56 -9.36
C THR A 110 4.00 -16.41 -10.84
N GLU A 111 3.57 -17.50 -11.50
CA GLU A 111 3.08 -17.46 -12.87
C GLU A 111 1.82 -16.62 -12.97
N TYR A 112 1.62 -16.06 -14.14
CA TYR A 112 0.45 -15.25 -14.43
C TYR A 112 -0.79 -16.16 -14.54
N ASP A 113 -1.82 -15.80 -13.81
CA ASP A 113 -3.14 -16.41 -13.85
C ASP A 113 -4.20 -15.34 -14.16
N GLU A 114 -4.87 -15.45 -15.31
CA GLU A 114 -5.91 -14.49 -15.71
C GLU A 114 -7.09 -14.47 -14.71
N SER A 115 -7.41 -15.59 -14.08
CA SER A 115 -8.47 -15.67 -13.07
C SER A 115 -8.19 -14.80 -11.84
N SER A 116 -6.92 -14.43 -11.61
CA SER A 116 -6.52 -13.50 -10.54
C SER A 116 -7.10 -12.10 -10.69
N TYR A 117 -7.69 -11.78 -11.85
CA TYR A 117 -8.26 -10.45 -12.15
C TYR A 117 -9.79 -10.42 -12.09
N ASP A 118 -10.44 -11.49 -11.67
CA ASP A 118 -11.88 -11.46 -11.44
C ASP A 118 -12.24 -10.37 -10.41
N PHE A 119 -13.27 -9.62 -10.75
CA PHE A 119 -13.69 -8.47 -9.95
C PHE A 119 -14.24 -8.95 -8.61
N ALA A 120 -13.62 -8.52 -7.51
CA ALA A 120 -14.20 -8.77 -6.20
C ALA A 120 -15.44 -7.91 -6.01
N GLU A 121 -16.59 -8.53 -5.89
CA GLU A 121 -17.84 -7.84 -5.58
C GLU A 121 -17.90 -7.38 -4.12
N TYR A 122 -17.10 -8.00 -3.24
CA TYR A 122 -17.02 -7.64 -1.83
C TYR A 122 -16.03 -6.50 -1.59
N ARG A 123 -16.45 -5.49 -0.83
CA ARG A 123 -15.63 -4.40 -0.33
C ARG A 123 -15.83 -4.21 1.16
N THR A 124 -14.73 -4.07 1.90
CA THR A 124 -14.74 -3.80 3.34
C THR A 124 -15.33 -2.41 3.64
N ASN A 125 -15.09 -1.45 2.74
CA ASN A 125 -15.67 -0.10 2.82
C ASN A 125 -16.49 0.17 1.56
N PRO A 126 -17.82 0.39 1.67
CA PRO A 126 -18.69 0.60 0.51
C PRO A 126 -18.43 1.93 -0.21
N TYR A 127 -17.84 2.91 0.48
CA TYR A 127 -17.66 4.27 -0.02
C TYR A 127 -16.39 4.43 -0.87
N ARG A 128 -15.44 3.49 -0.79
CA ARG A 128 -14.21 3.51 -1.60
C ARG A 128 -13.88 2.13 -2.16
N ALA A 129 -13.24 2.12 -3.32
CA ALA A 129 -12.77 0.91 -3.96
C ALA A 129 -11.25 0.84 -4.00
N MET A 130 -10.70 -0.35 -3.78
CA MET A 130 -9.28 -0.65 -3.98
C MET A 130 -9.14 -1.50 -5.23
N VAL A 131 -8.39 -1.02 -6.23
CA VAL A 131 -8.28 -1.68 -7.53
C VAL A 131 -6.81 -1.93 -7.85
N ASN A 132 -6.44 -3.20 -8.03
CA ASN A 132 -5.11 -3.57 -8.51
C ASN A 132 -5.02 -3.24 -10.00
N ILE A 133 -4.13 -2.32 -10.40
CA ILE A 133 -3.90 -1.97 -11.80
C ILE A 133 -2.76 -2.76 -12.41
N SER A 134 -1.82 -3.21 -11.56
CA SER A 134 -0.73 -4.09 -11.95
C SER A 134 -0.33 -4.99 -10.78
N ILE A 135 0.27 -6.13 -11.06
CA ILE A 135 0.81 -7.07 -10.08
C ILE A 135 2.24 -7.40 -10.47
N GLY A 136 3.13 -7.55 -9.45
CA GLY A 136 4.54 -7.83 -9.67
C GLY A 136 5.36 -6.58 -9.91
N CYS A 137 6.68 -6.76 -10.09
CA CYS A 137 7.60 -5.65 -10.32
C CYS A 137 8.86 -6.13 -11.01
N ASP A 138 9.24 -5.51 -12.13
CA ASP A 138 10.44 -5.82 -12.91
C ASP A 138 11.69 -5.05 -12.44
N LYS A 139 11.56 -4.23 -11.37
CA LYS A 139 12.71 -3.52 -10.80
C LYS A 139 13.64 -4.46 -10.05
N GLN A 140 14.93 -4.23 -10.19
CA GLN A 140 15.98 -5.02 -9.59
C GLN A 140 16.58 -4.36 -8.33
N CYS A 141 15.75 -3.70 -7.51
CA CYS A 141 16.19 -3.11 -6.26
C CYS A 141 16.82 -4.19 -5.37
N THR A 142 18.06 -4.00 -4.94
CA THR A 142 18.88 -5.06 -4.33
C THR A 142 18.37 -5.57 -2.98
N PHE A 143 17.49 -4.83 -2.33
CA PHE A 143 16.88 -5.17 -1.03
C PHE A 143 15.46 -5.74 -1.14
N CYS A 144 14.87 -5.71 -2.33
CA CYS A 144 13.42 -5.90 -2.49
C CYS A 144 13.07 -7.35 -2.83
N ILE A 145 12.15 -7.93 -2.05
CA ILE A 145 11.68 -9.31 -2.23
C ILE A 145 10.45 -9.41 -3.17
N VAL A 146 9.91 -8.29 -3.63
CA VAL A 146 8.66 -8.27 -4.43
C VAL A 146 8.76 -9.14 -5.70
N PRO A 147 9.83 -9.10 -6.51
CA PRO A 147 9.93 -9.98 -7.67
C PRO A 147 9.82 -11.47 -7.32
N ALA A 148 10.39 -11.88 -6.20
CA ALA A 148 10.32 -13.27 -5.74
C ALA A 148 8.95 -13.68 -5.17
N THR A 149 8.15 -12.73 -4.71
CA THR A 149 6.85 -13.03 -4.04
C THR A 149 5.63 -12.74 -4.91
N ARG A 150 5.74 -11.78 -5.82
CA ARG A 150 4.65 -11.36 -6.72
C ARG A 150 5.01 -11.49 -8.20
N GLY A 151 6.21 -12.00 -8.53
CA GLY A 151 6.65 -12.26 -9.89
C GLY A 151 6.85 -11.01 -10.73
N GLU A 152 6.89 -11.22 -12.04
CA GLU A 152 7.03 -10.17 -13.06
C GLU A 152 5.84 -9.20 -13.07
N GLU A 153 6.12 -7.95 -13.47
CA GLU A 153 5.09 -6.91 -13.57
C GLU A 153 4.16 -7.17 -14.76
N ILE A 154 2.87 -7.27 -14.48
CA ILE A 154 1.82 -7.39 -15.47
C ILE A 154 0.75 -6.35 -15.19
N SER A 155 0.39 -5.58 -16.19
CA SER A 155 -0.68 -4.58 -16.15
C SER A 155 -2.01 -5.21 -16.53
N ILE A 156 -3.06 -4.86 -15.78
CA ILE A 156 -4.42 -5.27 -16.08
C ILE A 156 -4.95 -4.39 -17.22
N PRO A 157 -5.64 -4.95 -18.24
CA PRO A 157 -6.21 -4.18 -19.33
C PRO A 157 -7.09 -3.02 -18.87
N SER A 158 -6.87 -1.83 -19.43
CA SER A 158 -7.56 -0.60 -19.01
C SER A 158 -9.08 -0.70 -19.11
N ARG A 159 -9.61 -1.41 -20.09
CA ARG A 159 -11.05 -1.67 -20.25
C ARG A 159 -11.64 -2.41 -19.04
N LEU A 160 -10.92 -3.40 -18.50
CA LEU A 160 -11.35 -4.18 -17.34
C LEU A 160 -11.34 -3.31 -16.06
N LEU A 161 -10.28 -2.49 -15.90
CA LEU A 161 -10.18 -1.55 -14.78
C LEU A 161 -11.31 -0.53 -14.77
N VAL A 162 -11.63 0.05 -15.93
CA VAL A 162 -12.75 1.00 -16.07
C VAL A 162 -14.07 0.32 -15.72
N GLN A 163 -14.30 -0.92 -16.16
CA GLN A 163 -15.51 -1.69 -15.85
C GLN A 163 -15.61 -1.99 -14.33
N GLU A 164 -14.50 -2.39 -13.70
CA GLU A 164 -14.47 -2.65 -12.24
C GLU A 164 -14.79 -1.38 -11.46
N ILE A 165 -14.15 -0.26 -11.80
CA ILE A 165 -14.35 1.01 -11.12
C ILE A 165 -15.78 1.52 -11.33
N ASP A 166 -16.31 1.41 -12.54
CA ASP A 166 -17.70 1.81 -12.86
C ASP A 166 -18.72 0.99 -12.01
N LYS A 167 -18.53 -0.34 -11.92
CA LYS A 167 -19.36 -1.19 -11.04
C LYS A 167 -19.25 -0.75 -9.56
N ALA A 168 -18.03 -0.44 -9.10
CA ALA A 168 -17.82 0.02 -7.73
C ALA A 168 -18.51 1.37 -7.48
N VAL A 169 -18.45 2.29 -8.44
CA VAL A 169 -19.13 3.60 -8.34
C VAL A 169 -20.64 3.45 -8.34
N LYS A 170 -21.20 2.62 -9.23
CA LYS A 170 -22.65 2.32 -9.27
C LYS A 170 -23.16 1.69 -7.97
N SER A 171 -22.28 1.01 -7.22
CA SER A 171 -22.60 0.45 -5.90
C SER A 171 -22.21 1.36 -4.72
N GLY A 172 -21.96 2.65 -4.97
CA GLY A 172 -21.82 3.70 -3.95
C GLY A 172 -20.43 4.22 -3.68
N ALA A 173 -19.37 3.65 -4.27
CA ALA A 173 -18.02 4.19 -4.10
C ALA A 173 -17.86 5.51 -4.85
N LYS A 174 -17.24 6.52 -4.22
CA LYS A 174 -16.88 7.79 -4.86
C LYS A 174 -15.39 8.03 -4.92
N GLU A 175 -14.62 7.23 -4.19
CA GLU A 175 -13.16 7.24 -4.22
C GLU A 175 -12.62 5.89 -4.71
N VAL A 176 -11.62 5.93 -5.60
CA VAL A 176 -10.84 4.75 -5.98
C VAL A 176 -9.39 4.92 -5.56
N MET A 177 -8.80 3.83 -5.01
CA MET A 177 -7.38 3.70 -4.74
C MET A 177 -6.76 2.74 -5.75
N LEU A 178 -5.98 3.26 -6.70
CA LEU A 178 -5.23 2.45 -7.68
C LEU A 178 -3.98 1.85 -7.01
N LEU A 179 -3.87 0.54 -7.05
CA LEU A 179 -2.84 -0.23 -6.36
C LEU A 179 -1.91 -0.94 -7.34
N GLY A 180 -0.63 -0.97 -6.99
CA GLY A 180 0.42 -1.71 -7.69
C GLY A 180 1.72 -1.65 -6.90
N GLN A 181 2.73 -2.39 -7.31
CA GLN A 181 4.08 -2.27 -6.76
C GLN A 181 4.89 -1.14 -7.40
N ASN A 182 4.44 -0.68 -8.57
CA ASN A 182 5.07 0.38 -9.36
C ASN A 182 4.02 0.97 -10.30
N VAL A 183 3.03 1.68 -9.73
CA VAL A 183 1.81 2.08 -10.47
C VAL A 183 2.08 2.92 -11.70
N ASN A 184 3.07 3.81 -11.69
CA ASN A 184 3.40 4.66 -12.81
C ASN A 184 4.30 4.01 -13.89
N ASN A 185 4.52 2.69 -13.78
CA ASN A 185 5.07 1.86 -14.86
C ASN A 185 3.95 1.09 -15.60
N TYR A 186 2.70 1.29 -15.22
CA TYR A 186 1.54 0.69 -15.84
C TYR A 186 1.58 0.84 -17.37
N GLY A 187 1.16 -0.22 -18.07
CA GLY A 187 1.09 -0.23 -19.54
C GLY A 187 2.35 -0.79 -20.23
N ARG A 188 3.41 -1.16 -19.49
CA ARG A 188 4.62 -1.76 -20.07
C ARG A 188 4.39 -3.16 -20.63
N ARG A 189 3.59 -3.98 -19.95
CA ARG A 189 3.22 -5.33 -20.37
C ARG A 189 1.82 -5.63 -19.88
N PHE A 190 0.95 -5.96 -20.82
CA PHE A 190 -0.43 -6.38 -20.53
C PHE A 190 -0.56 -7.90 -20.54
N SER A 191 -1.58 -8.38 -19.88
CA SER A 191 -2.07 -9.73 -20.00
C SER A 191 -2.92 -9.88 -21.27
N GLY A 192 -2.32 -10.10 -22.42
CA GLY A 192 -3.03 -10.22 -23.68
C GLY A 192 -2.94 -8.99 -24.57
N ASN A 193 -3.72 -8.96 -25.65
CA ASN A 193 -3.76 -7.85 -26.59
C ASN A 193 -4.56 -6.68 -26.03
N GLU A 194 -3.89 -5.57 -25.78
CA GLU A 194 -4.46 -4.31 -25.31
C GLU A 194 -3.88 -3.15 -26.13
N GLU A 195 -4.66 -2.12 -26.37
CA GLU A 195 -4.14 -0.88 -26.93
C GLU A 195 -3.16 -0.22 -25.96
N PRO A 196 -2.10 0.43 -26.48
CA PRO A 196 -1.17 1.17 -25.64
C PRO A 196 -1.91 2.13 -24.69
N CYS A 197 -1.65 2.00 -23.40
CA CYS A 197 -2.26 2.82 -22.36
C CYS A 197 -1.27 2.92 -21.21
N ASP A 198 -0.66 4.06 -21.01
CA ASP A 198 0.21 4.31 -19.87
C ASP A 198 -0.59 4.73 -18.62
N PHE A 199 0.11 4.99 -17.53
CA PHE A 199 -0.53 5.38 -16.27
C PHE A 199 -1.25 6.73 -16.37
N THR A 200 -0.71 7.66 -17.15
CA THR A 200 -1.31 8.97 -17.38
C THR A 200 -2.62 8.84 -18.16
N ASP A 201 -2.63 7.99 -19.17
CA ASP A 201 -3.84 7.67 -19.94
C ASP A 201 -4.88 6.94 -19.09
N LEU A 202 -4.43 6.02 -18.23
CA LEU A 202 -5.33 5.35 -17.27
C LEU A 202 -5.99 6.36 -16.33
N LEU A 203 -5.24 7.30 -15.76
CA LEU A 203 -5.81 8.37 -14.91
C LEU A 203 -6.89 9.16 -15.66
N ARG A 204 -6.65 9.52 -16.92
CA ARG A 204 -7.63 10.22 -17.77
C ARG A 204 -8.87 9.38 -18.03
N LYS A 205 -8.70 8.08 -18.37
CA LYS A 205 -9.82 7.15 -18.59
C LYS A 205 -10.68 7.00 -17.34
N VAL A 206 -10.05 6.76 -16.19
CA VAL A 206 -10.73 6.60 -14.89
C VAL A 206 -11.45 7.88 -14.47
N SER A 207 -10.86 9.05 -14.73
CA SER A 207 -11.48 10.35 -14.40
C SER A 207 -12.78 10.61 -15.13
N ARG A 208 -13.01 9.98 -16.29
CA ARG A 208 -14.25 10.12 -17.07
C ARG A 208 -15.42 9.31 -16.51
N ILE A 209 -15.17 8.42 -15.55
CA ILE A 209 -16.24 7.62 -14.94
C ILE A 209 -17.19 8.58 -14.19
N GLU A 210 -18.46 8.52 -14.57
CA GLU A 210 -19.51 9.33 -13.95
C GLU A 210 -19.75 8.87 -12.50
N GLY A 211 -19.92 9.81 -11.57
CA GLY A 211 -20.10 9.53 -10.13
C GLY A 211 -18.79 9.27 -9.37
N LEU A 212 -17.67 8.99 -10.04
CA LEU A 212 -16.36 8.95 -9.38
C LEU A 212 -15.89 10.39 -9.09
N GLU A 213 -15.54 10.67 -7.84
CA GLU A 213 -15.13 12.01 -7.44
C GLU A 213 -13.65 12.12 -7.09
N ARG A 214 -13.01 11.00 -6.64
CA ARG A 214 -11.63 11.02 -6.15
C ARG A 214 -10.84 9.81 -6.65
N ILE A 215 -9.60 10.07 -7.04
CA ILE A 215 -8.63 9.06 -7.45
C ILE A 215 -7.39 9.21 -6.59
N ARG A 216 -7.00 8.12 -5.93
CA ARG A 216 -5.72 7.97 -5.23
C ARG A 216 -4.92 6.85 -5.84
N PHE A 217 -3.63 6.88 -5.67
CA PHE A 217 -2.74 5.79 -6.07
C PHE A 217 -1.59 5.63 -5.10
N THR A 218 -0.95 4.46 -5.11
CA THR A 218 0.17 4.13 -4.23
C THR A 218 1.39 3.73 -5.02
N SER A 219 2.58 3.87 -4.39
CA SER A 219 3.84 3.29 -4.87
C SER A 219 4.27 3.70 -6.30
N PRO A 220 4.15 4.97 -6.71
CA PRO A 220 4.82 5.39 -7.94
C PRO A 220 6.34 5.32 -7.73
N HIS A 221 7.06 4.88 -8.76
CA HIS A 221 8.51 4.88 -8.71
C HIS A 221 9.04 6.24 -9.20
N PRO A 222 9.98 6.88 -8.48
CA PRO A 222 10.48 8.21 -8.85
C PRO A 222 10.90 8.33 -10.32
N LEU A 223 11.59 7.33 -10.89
CA LEU A 223 12.05 7.33 -12.27
C LEU A 223 10.97 7.48 -13.34
N HIS A 224 9.73 7.13 -13.03
CA HIS A 224 8.60 7.21 -13.96
C HIS A 224 7.71 8.43 -13.71
N MET A 225 8.22 9.41 -12.97
CA MET A 225 7.55 10.69 -12.74
C MET A 225 7.96 11.69 -13.83
N ASP A 226 7.53 11.42 -15.06
CA ASP A 226 7.75 12.30 -16.20
C ASP A 226 6.84 13.53 -16.17
N ASP A 227 7.08 14.46 -17.08
CA ASP A 227 6.34 15.72 -17.15
C ASP A 227 4.87 15.53 -17.53
N ALA A 228 4.54 14.50 -18.32
CA ALA A 228 3.17 14.18 -18.69
C ALA A 228 2.35 13.73 -17.47
N PHE A 229 2.92 12.82 -16.69
CA PHE A 229 2.33 12.38 -15.43
C PHE A 229 2.19 13.53 -14.42
N LEU A 230 3.23 14.34 -14.23
CA LEU A 230 3.19 15.46 -13.30
C LEU A 230 2.14 16.51 -13.68
N LYS A 231 1.98 16.81 -14.97
CA LYS A 231 0.92 17.70 -15.46
C LYS A 231 -0.47 17.12 -15.21
N GLU A 232 -0.67 15.83 -15.48
CA GLU A 232 -1.95 15.16 -15.21
C GLU A 232 -2.26 15.16 -13.71
N PHE A 233 -1.27 14.81 -12.88
CA PHE A 233 -1.39 14.85 -11.42
C PHE A 233 -1.81 16.23 -10.91
N ALA A 234 -1.23 17.28 -11.45
CA ALA A 234 -1.53 18.66 -11.06
C ALA A 234 -2.91 19.14 -11.55
N SER A 235 -3.23 18.89 -12.81
CA SER A 235 -4.40 19.50 -13.48
C SER A 235 -5.70 18.70 -13.32
N ASN A 236 -5.63 17.40 -13.06
CA ASN A 236 -6.80 16.56 -12.93
C ASN A 236 -7.49 16.80 -11.57
N PRO A 237 -8.73 17.34 -11.56
CA PRO A 237 -9.41 17.71 -10.30
C PRO A 237 -9.85 16.51 -9.46
N LYS A 238 -9.97 15.32 -10.06
CA LYS A 238 -10.33 14.10 -9.33
C LYS A 238 -9.11 13.42 -8.68
N VAL A 239 -7.89 13.71 -9.16
CA VAL A 239 -6.67 13.14 -8.57
C VAL A 239 -6.33 13.89 -7.29
N CYS A 240 -6.35 13.17 -6.17
CA CYS A 240 -6.03 13.69 -4.86
C CYS A 240 -4.58 14.17 -4.78
N LYS A 241 -4.35 15.31 -4.09
CA LYS A 241 -3.04 15.99 -4.06
C LYS A 241 -2.12 15.43 -2.96
N GLN A 242 -2.06 14.12 -2.91
CA GLN A 242 -1.15 13.33 -2.08
C GLN A 242 -0.34 12.39 -2.96
N ILE A 243 0.97 12.35 -2.80
CA ILE A 243 1.84 11.47 -3.55
C ILE A 243 2.87 10.79 -2.65
N HIS A 244 3.01 9.48 -2.81
CA HIS A 244 4.03 8.70 -2.11
C HIS A 244 5.23 8.50 -3.02
N ILE A 245 6.38 9.08 -2.69
CA ILE A 245 7.61 9.03 -3.50
C ILE A 245 8.69 8.29 -2.71
N PRO A 246 8.90 6.97 -2.91
CA PRO A 246 9.85 6.17 -2.13
C PRO A 246 11.30 6.57 -2.40
N LEU A 247 11.93 7.32 -1.49
CA LEU A 247 13.33 7.74 -1.56
C LEU A 247 14.29 6.59 -1.33
N GLN A 248 14.09 5.83 -0.27
CA GLN A 248 14.88 4.76 0.31
C GLN A 248 16.14 5.23 1.03
N SER A 249 16.97 6.11 0.45
CA SER A 249 18.13 6.75 1.05
C SER A 249 18.37 8.14 0.46
N GLY A 250 18.89 9.07 1.23
CA GLY A 250 19.30 10.39 0.77
C GLY A 250 20.73 10.43 0.20
N SER A 251 21.47 9.32 0.20
CA SER A 251 22.80 9.24 -0.35
C SER A 251 22.80 8.66 -1.76
N SER A 252 23.37 9.38 -2.74
CA SER A 252 23.50 8.90 -4.11
C SER A 252 24.36 7.64 -4.21
N LYS A 253 25.37 7.45 -3.32
CA LYS A 253 26.15 6.22 -3.20
C LYS A 253 25.24 5.04 -2.81
N VAL A 254 24.47 5.18 -1.74
CA VAL A 254 23.58 4.12 -1.25
C VAL A 254 22.46 3.84 -2.25
N LEU A 255 21.89 4.85 -2.89
CA LEU A 255 20.88 4.68 -3.97
C LEU A 255 21.44 3.86 -5.15
N LYS A 256 22.71 4.06 -5.51
CA LYS A 256 23.38 3.25 -6.53
C LYS A 256 23.50 1.79 -6.11
N GLU A 257 23.95 1.52 -4.87
CA GLU A 257 24.03 0.15 -4.31
C GLU A 257 22.65 -0.51 -4.19
N MET A 258 21.61 0.27 -3.90
CA MET A 258 20.22 -0.16 -3.91
C MET A 258 19.64 -0.38 -5.32
N LYS A 259 20.37 -0.03 -6.38
CA LYS A 259 19.92 -0.04 -7.79
C LYS A 259 18.64 0.78 -8.01
N ARG A 260 18.58 1.99 -7.43
CA ARG A 260 17.40 2.86 -7.59
C ARG A 260 17.36 3.60 -8.93
N GLY A 261 18.51 3.79 -9.59
CA GLY A 261 18.62 4.40 -10.91
C GLY A 261 18.52 5.92 -10.94
N TYR A 262 18.50 6.58 -9.79
CA TYR A 262 18.52 8.04 -9.65
C TYR A 262 19.45 8.46 -8.51
N THR A 263 19.81 9.76 -8.49
CA THR A 263 20.63 10.40 -7.44
C THR A 263 19.75 11.20 -6.48
N LYS A 264 20.36 11.63 -5.35
CA LYS A 264 19.75 12.55 -4.38
C LYS A 264 19.26 13.84 -5.07
N GLU A 265 20.11 14.43 -5.90
CA GLU A 265 19.84 15.70 -6.60
C GLU A 265 18.65 15.56 -7.54
N TRP A 266 18.60 14.49 -8.30
CA TRP A 266 17.47 14.19 -9.19
C TRP A 266 16.17 14.01 -8.42
N PHE A 267 16.21 13.29 -7.28
CA PHE A 267 15.03 13.11 -6.42
C PHE A 267 14.52 14.42 -5.87
N LEU A 268 15.42 15.29 -5.37
CA LEU A 268 15.10 16.62 -4.86
C LEU A 268 14.48 17.50 -5.95
N ASP A 269 15.00 17.46 -7.16
CA ASP A 269 14.43 18.16 -8.32
C ASP A 269 13.01 17.70 -8.62
N ARG A 270 12.74 16.39 -8.62
CA ARG A 270 11.38 15.87 -8.82
C ARG A 270 10.41 16.32 -7.72
N CYS A 271 10.82 16.29 -6.45
CA CYS A 271 10.00 16.81 -5.35
C CYS A 271 9.73 18.32 -5.47
N ALA A 272 10.73 19.09 -5.87
CA ALA A 272 10.58 20.52 -6.12
C ALA A 272 9.59 20.80 -7.23
N LYS A 273 9.68 20.06 -8.36
CA LYS A 273 8.78 20.21 -9.50
C LYS A 273 7.33 19.82 -9.16
N VAL A 274 7.14 18.79 -8.34
CA VAL A 274 5.80 18.43 -7.84
C VAL A 274 5.21 19.59 -7.03
N ARG A 275 5.99 20.22 -6.14
CA ARG A 275 5.53 21.38 -5.34
C ARG A 275 5.33 22.65 -6.14
N GLU A 276 6.12 22.88 -7.17
CA GLU A 276 5.91 23.98 -8.11
C GLU A 276 4.54 23.89 -8.78
N LEU A 277 4.16 22.68 -9.23
CA LEU A 277 2.89 22.42 -9.87
C LEU A 277 1.70 22.33 -8.90
N VAL A 278 1.94 21.85 -7.68
CA VAL A 278 0.94 21.67 -6.61
C VAL A 278 1.54 22.11 -5.29
N PRO A 279 1.44 23.42 -4.92
CA PRO A 279 2.10 23.99 -3.73
C PRO A 279 1.77 23.27 -2.42
N ASP A 280 0.51 22.90 -2.22
CA ASP A 280 0.01 22.24 -1.00
C ASP A 280 0.03 20.69 -1.09
N VAL A 281 0.84 20.12 -1.98
CA VAL A 281 0.92 18.67 -2.13
C VAL A 281 1.48 17.99 -0.88
N ALA A 282 0.80 16.98 -0.39
CA ALA A 282 1.33 16.11 0.65
C ALA A 282 2.27 15.06 0.03
N ILE A 283 3.55 15.10 0.39
CA ILE A 283 4.55 14.13 -0.05
C ILE A 283 4.87 13.17 1.09
N SER A 284 4.75 11.87 0.83
CA SER A 284 5.17 10.81 1.73
C SER A 284 6.30 9.97 1.13
N THR A 285 7.06 9.26 1.97
CA THR A 285 8.23 8.50 1.51
C THR A 285 8.51 7.27 2.37
N ASP A 286 9.32 6.35 1.81
CA ASP A 286 9.99 5.27 2.53
C ASP A 286 11.48 5.59 2.69
N ILE A 287 12.06 5.30 3.87
CA ILE A 287 13.49 5.39 4.14
C ILE A 287 13.96 4.13 4.86
N ILE A 288 15.08 3.57 4.37
CA ILE A 288 15.79 2.45 4.97
C ILE A 288 17.12 2.97 5.51
N VAL A 289 17.35 2.82 6.81
CA VAL A 289 18.64 3.13 7.46
C VAL A 289 19.42 1.87 7.75
N GLY A 290 20.75 1.99 7.82
CA GLY A 290 21.62 0.84 8.10
C GLY A 290 21.73 -0.12 6.92
N PHE A 291 21.54 0.36 5.69
CA PHE A 291 21.81 -0.44 4.50
C PHE A 291 23.31 -0.80 4.44
N PRO A 292 23.69 -2.00 3.96
CA PRO A 292 25.11 -2.39 3.88
C PRO A 292 25.97 -1.31 3.19
N GLY A 293 27.07 -0.92 3.82
CA GLY A 293 27.97 0.13 3.35
C GLY A 293 27.51 1.57 3.60
N GLU A 294 26.38 1.79 4.31
CA GLU A 294 25.93 3.13 4.69
C GLU A 294 26.88 3.73 5.76
N SER A 295 27.59 4.80 5.43
CA SER A 295 28.41 5.57 6.35
C SER A 295 27.63 6.63 7.12
N ASP A 296 28.25 7.29 8.11
CA ASP A 296 27.65 8.43 8.82
C ASP A 296 27.38 9.62 7.90
N ARG A 297 28.23 9.82 6.89
CA ARG A 297 28.02 10.83 5.85
C ARG A 297 26.77 10.50 5.01
N ASP A 298 26.59 9.23 4.61
CA ASP A 298 25.42 8.80 3.84
C ASP A 298 24.12 9.01 4.63
N PHE A 299 24.16 8.72 5.95
CA PHE A 299 23.02 9.00 6.82
C PHE A 299 22.76 10.50 7.00
N ALA A 300 23.82 11.32 7.11
CA ALA A 300 23.66 12.79 7.19
C ALA A 300 23.02 13.36 5.91
N GLU A 301 23.36 12.81 4.74
CA GLU A 301 22.71 13.19 3.47
C GLU A 301 21.23 12.78 3.45
N THR A 302 20.86 11.67 4.09
CA THR A 302 19.45 11.27 4.26
C THR A 302 18.70 12.27 5.14
N MET A 303 19.32 12.71 6.22
CA MET A 303 18.75 13.75 7.11
C MET A 303 18.59 15.10 6.39
N GLU A 304 19.55 15.47 5.52
CA GLU A 304 19.43 16.68 4.68
C GLU A 304 18.20 16.61 3.77
N VAL A 305 17.97 15.48 3.10
CA VAL A 305 16.79 15.32 2.24
C VAL A 305 15.49 15.41 3.05
N LEU A 306 15.45 14.83 4.25
CA LEU A 306 14.31 14.95 5.17
C LEU A 306 13.98 16.42 5.50
N GLU A 307 15.01 17.24 5.80
CA GLU A 307 14.84 18.67 6.07
C GLU A 307 14.34 19.47 4.87
N ARG A 308 14.89 19.18 3.69
CA ARG A 308 14.56 19.93 2.47
C ARG A 308 13.18 19.59 1.93
N VAL A 309 12.82 18.31 1.93
CA VAL A 309 11.53 17.87 1.39
C VAL A 309 10.41 18.00 2.42
N ARG A 310 10.67 17.84 3.72
CA ARG A 310 9.68 17.95 4.79
C ARG A 310 8.46 17.05 4.53
N PHE A 311 8.72 15.75 4.46
CA PHE A 311 7.69 14.75 4.19
C PHE A 311 6.58 14.78 5.25
N GLU A 312 5.33 14.73 4.81
CA GLU A 312 4.17 14.71 5.72
C GLU A 312 3.92 13.30 6.31
N GLN A 313 4.39 12.26 5.61
CA GLN A 313 4.35 10.90 6.15
C GLN A 313 5.65 10.17 5.79
N LEU A 314 6.23 9.51 6.77
CA LEU A 314 7.48 8.76 6.64
C LEU A 314 7.30 7.33 7.13
N PHE A 315 7.53 6.38 6.25
CA PHE A 315 7.69 4.98 6.61
C PHE A 315 9.18 4.68 6.69
N SER A 316 9.70 4.46 7.89
CA SER A 316 11.13 4.28 8.12
C SER A 316 11.45 2.94 8.75
N PHE A 317 12.51 2.30 8.27
CA PHE A 317 12.90 0.95 8.64
C PHE A 317 14.40 0.84 8.80
N LYS A 318 14.84 -0.07 9.68
CA LYS A 318 16.18 -0.63 9.58
C LYS A 318 16.26 -1.58 8.41
N TYR A 319 17.36 -1.61 7.70
CA TYR A 319 17.60 -2.64 6.73
C TYR A 319 17.47 -4.03 7.38
N SER A 320 16.76 -4.92 6.75
CA SER A 320 16.64 -6.32 7.16
C SER A 320 16.90 -7.20 5.95
N PRO A 321 17.95 -8.04 5.98
CA PRO A 321 18.27 -8.92 4.86
C PRO A 321 17.08 -9.84 4.55
N ARG A 322 16.79 -10.00 3.26
CA ARG A 322 15.75 -10.92 2.77
C ARG A 322 16.41 -12.00 1.93
N PRO A 323 16.04 -13.27 2.14
CA PRO A 323 16.52 -14.36 1.27
C PRO A 323 16.28 -14.01 -0.20
N HIS A 324 17.17 -14.44 -1.06
CA HIS A 324 17.12 -14.22 -2.52
C HIS A 324 17.24 -12.76 -2.98
N THR A 325 17.66 -11.84 -2.10
CA THR A 325 17.95 -10.45 -2.47
C THR A 325 19.46 -10.22 -2.50
N ALA A 326 19.94 -9.48 -3.51
CA ALA A 326 21.38 -9.25 -3.68
C ALA A 326 22.02 -8.56 -2.45
N ALA A 327 21.32 -7.63 -1.81
CA ALA A 327 21.83 -6.93 -0.63
C ALA A 327 22.00 -7.84 0.61
N ALA A 328 21.36 -9.02 0.65
CA ALA A 328 21.57 -9.98 1.74
C ALA A 328 23.00 -10.51 1.80
N GLU A 329 23.67 -10.57 0.61
CA GLU A 329 25.03 -11.07 0.43
C GLU A 329 26.10 -9.98 0.60
N TYR A 330 25.71 -8.72 0.79
CA TYR A 330 26.68 -7.63 0.97
C TYR A 330 27.44 -7.76 2.29
N VAL A 331 28.77 -7.61 2.25
CA VAL A 331 29.66 -7.87 3.38
C VAL A 331 29.71 -6.72 4.39
N GLU A 332 29.64 -5.47 3.94
CA GLU A 332 29.78 -4.27 4.77
C GLU A 332 28.51 -3.98 5.58
N LYS A 333 28.14 -4.88 6.50
CA LYS A 333 26.93 -4.71 7.31
C LYS A 333 27.11 -3.61 8.35
N VAL A 334 26.12 -2.75 8.46
CA VAL A 334 26.06 -1.73 9.51
C VAL A 334 25.68 -2.40 10.84
N ASP A 335 26.36 -2.00 11.92
CA ASP A 335 26.05 -2.48 13.26
C ASP A 335 24.57 -2.26 13.63
N ALA A 336 23.96 -3.24 14.31
CA ALA A 336 22.53 -3.23 14.61
C ALA A 336 22.15 -2.09 15.57
N GLN A 337 23.04 -1.71 16.51
CA GLN A 337 22.81 -0.61 17.43
C GLN A 337 22.90 0.71 16.70
N LEU A 338 23.93 0.89 15.86
CA LEU A 338 24.09 2.08 15.02
C LEU A 338 22.88 2.28 14.10
N ALA A 339 22.37 1.22 13.47
CA ALA A 339 21.17 1.30 12.64
C ALA A 339 19.93 1.69 13.48
N SER A 340 19.82 1.22 14.74
CA SER A 340 18.74 1.61 15.66
C SER A 340 18.84 3.07 16.05
N ASP A 341 20.03 3.57 16.33
CA ASP A 341 20.29 4.96 16.70
C ASP A 341 19.96 5.91 15.53
N ARG A 342 20.37 5.53 14.29
CA ARG A 342 20.00 6.26 13.08
C ARG A 342 18.49 6.31 12.88
N LEU A 343 17.79 5.17 13.04
CA LEU A 343 16.33 5.14 12.93
C LEU A 343 15.66 6.05 13.96
N THR A 344 16.10 6.01 15.21
CA THR A 344 15.56 6.84 16.29
C THR A 344 15.76 8.33 15.99
N ARG A 345 16.95 8.73 15.53
CA ARG A 345 17.25 10.12 15.15
C ARG A 345 16.39 10.59 13.98
N LEU A 346 16.24 9.74 12.93
CA LEU A 346 15.40 10.03 11.77
C LEU A 346 13.95 10.25 12.18
N GLN A 347 13.40 9.34 13.00
CA GLN A 347 12.01 9.40 13.47
C GLN A 347 11.77 10.61 14.38
N ALA A 348 12.70 10.91 15.30
CA ALA A 348 12.60 12.07 16.19
C ALA A 348 12.58 13.38 15.40
N ARG A 349 13.38 13.50 14.34
CA ARG A 349 13.37 14.70 13.50
C ARG A 349 12.10 14.80 12.65
N HIS A 350 11.69 13.69 12.04
CA HIS A 350 10.43 13.65 11.27
C HIS A 350 9.23 14.00 12.14
N THR A 351 9.19 13.54 13.39
CA THR A 351 8.14 13.87 14.34
C THR A 351 7.97 15.39 14.50
N LYS A 352 9.08 16.14 14.63
CA LYS A 352 9.04 17.61 14.73
C LYS A 352 8.53 18.26 13.43
N ILE A 353 8.97 17.75 12.27
CA ILE A 353 8.49 18.22 10.97
C ILE A 353 6.98 17.98 10.85
N LEU A 354 6.51 16.82 11.26
CA LEU A 354 5.09 16.49 11.21
C LEU A 354 4.26 17.39 12.14
N ASP A 355 4.73 17.63 13.37
CA ASP A 355 4.07 18.55 14.31
C ASP A 355 3.94 19.94 13.66
N GLU A 356 5.02 20.50 13.10
CA GLU A 356 5.01 21.80 12.40
C GLU A 356 4.04 21.83 11.20
N VAL A 357 3.98 20.76 10.41
CA VAL A 357 3.09 20.65 9.25
C VAL A 357 1.63 20.56 9.69
N MET A 358 1.35 19.79 10.75
CA MET A 358 -0.01 19.64 11.27
C MET A 358 -0.50 20.93 11.92
N ASP A 359 0.33 21.60 12.71
CA ASP A 359 -0.04 22.88 13.36
C ASP A 359 -0.36 23.97 12.33
N ALA A 360 0.32 23.96 11.19
CA ALA A 360 0.03 24.88 10.08
C ALA A 360 -1.33 24.63 9.40
N GLN A 361 -2.09 23.59 9.78
CA GLN A 361 -3.43 23.35 9.26
C GLN A 361 -4.54 24.06 10.08
N LEU A 362 -4.23 24.52 11.26
CA LEU A 362 -5.21 25.21 12.13
C LEU A 362 -5.84 26.41 11.41
N GLY A 363 -7.17 26.49 11.42
CA GLY A 363 -7.96 27.52 10.75
C GLY A 363 -8.08 27.37 9.23
N LYS A 364 -7.44 26.36 8.62
CA LYS A 364 -7.63 26.08 7.19
C LYS A 364 -8.90 25.28 6.95
N VAL A 365 -9.47 25.46 5.76
CA VAL A 365 -10.59 24.67 5.26
C VAL A 365 -10.06 23.54 4.37
N HIS A 366 -10.45 22.33 4.69
CA HIS A 366 -10.12 21.15 3.92
C HIS A 366 -11.37 20.53 3.31
N ARG A 367 -11.28 20.12 2.06
CA ARG A 367 -12.30 19.29 1.41
C ARG A 367 -12.11 17.84 1.84
N VAL A 368 -13.05 17.29 2.62
CA VAL A 368 -12.95 15.99 3.30
C VAL A 368 -13.99 15.02 2.78
N TYR A 369 -13.56 13.80 2.45
CA TYR A 369 -14.43 12.68 2.14
C TYR A 369 -14.62 11.81 3.38
N PHE A 370 -15.82 11.79 3.95
CA PHE A 370 -16.14 10.97 5.10
C PHE A 370 -16.60 9.58 4.68
N ASP A 371 -15.94 8.55 5.22
CA ASP A 371 -16.16 7.15 4.84
C ASP A 371 -16.20 6.20 6.05
N GLU A 372 -16.15 6.75 7.26
CA GLU A 372 -16.17 5.94 8.48
C GLU A 372 -16.97 6.61 9.60
N LEU A 373 -17.93 5.87 10.19
CA LEU A 373 -18.60 6.28 11.41
C LEU A 373 -17.76 5.90 12.64
N LYS A 374 -17.62 6.83 13.56
CA LYS A 374 -16.90 6.64 14.82
C LYS A 374 -17.87 6.72 16.03
N PRO A 375 -17.49 6.15 17.17
CA PRO A 375 -18.29 6.31 18.40
C PRO A 375 -18.53 7.77 18.75
N HIS A 376 -19.56 8.01 19.58
CA HIS A 376 -19.91 9.32 20.14
C HIS A 376 -20.31 10.39 19.11
N GLY A 377 -21.04 9.98 18.05
CA GLY A 377 -21.56 10.93 17.06
C GLY A 377 -20.48 11.62 16.22
N ARG A 378 -19.39 10.91 15.92
CA ARG A 378 -18.32 11.42 15.10
C ARG A 378 -18.20 10.67 13.78
N VAL A 379 -17.66 11.34 12.78
CA VAL A 379 -17.28 10.78 11.49
C VAL A 379 -15.78 10.97 11.25
N ALA A 380 -15.20 10.08 10.50
CA ALA A 380 -13.82 10.19 10.07
C ALA A 380 -13.72 10.07 8.54
N GLY A 381 -12.78 10.77 7.99
CA GLY A 381 -12.52 10.78 6.54
C GLY A 381 -11.15 11.30 6.21
N ARG A 382 -10.88 11.49 4.93
CA ARG A 382 -9.58 12.02 4.47
C ARG A 382 -9.79 13.25 3.59
N SER A 383 -8.94 14.26 3.84
CA SER A 383 -8.80 15.42 2.96
C SER A 383 -8.21 15.05 1.60
N ASP A 384 -8.24 15.94 0.62
CA ASP A 384 -7.67 15.71 -0.72
C ASP A 384 -6.16 15.45 -0.65
N ASP A 385 -5.46 16.07 0.28
CA ASP A 385 -4.04 15.87 0.56
C ASP A 385 -3.75 14.69 1.53
N GLY A 386 -4.80 13.89 1.86
CA GLY A 386 -4.67 12.61 2.56
C GLY A 386 -4.64 12.67 4.09
N LYS A 387 -4.80 13.84 4.71
CA LYS A 387 -4.85 13.98 6.17
C LYS A 387 -6.11 13.34 6.73
N LEU A 388 -5.98 12.61 7.83
CA LEU A 388 -7.12 12.06 8.57
C LEU A 388 -7.83 13.19 9.29
N VAL A 389 -9.13 13.35 9.05
CA VAL A 389 -9.97 14.39 9.63
C VAL A 389 -11.13 13.77 10.38
N PHE A 390 -11.35 14.23 11.60
CA PHE A 390 -12.52 13.90 12.41
C PHE A 390 -13.43 15.12 12.53
N ALA A 391 -14.74 14.89 12.51
CA ALA A 391 -15.72 15.93 12.80
C ALA A 391 -16.92 15.34 13.57
N GLU A 392 -17.72 16.18 14.20
CA GLU A 392 -19.05 15.79 14.66
C GLU A 392 -19.93 15.52 13.45
N GLY A 393 -20.74 14.45 13.51
CA GLY A 393 -21.58 14.08 12.40
C GLY A 393 -22.22 12.71 12.56
N SER A 394 -23.11 12.40 11.64
CA SER A 394 -23.86 11.14 11.60
C SER A 394 -23.62 10.39 10.28
N GLU A 395 -24.27 9.26 10.12
CA GLU A 395 -24.28 8.46 8.86
C GLU A 395 -24.64 9.30 7.62
N SER A 396 -25.38 10.40 7.82
CA SER A 396 -25.75 11.28 6.70
C SER A 396 -24.57 11.95 5.99
N LEU A 397 -23.39 11.99 6.62
CA LEU A 397 -22.15 12.51 6.03
C LEU A 397 -21.33 11.43 5.31
N LEU A 398 -21.60 10.15 5.54
CA LEU A 398 -20.87 9.08 4.91
C LEU A 398 -21.08 9.07 3.39
N GLY A 399 -19.99 8.87 2.65
CA GLY A 399 -20.00 8.92 1.18
C GLY A 399 -20.10 10.34 0.61
N LYS A 400 -19.98 11.39 1.44
CA LYS A 400 -20.02 12.79 0.99
C LYS A 400 -18.68 13.46 1.13
N ILE A 401 -18.42 14.38 0.19
CA ILE A 401 -17.30 15.31 0.25
C ILE A 401 -17.86 16.65 0.75
N VAL A 402 -17.28 17.14 1.84
CA VAL A 402 -17.71 18.39 2.47
C VAL A 402 -16.50 19.22 2.87
N ASP A 403 -16.68 20.53 3.00
CA ASP A 403 -15.68 21.44 3.52
C ASP A 403 -15.68 21.41 5.05
N VAL A 404 -14.48 21.34 5.65
CA VAL A 404 -14.27 21.24 7.09
C VAL A 404 -13.22 22.27 7.50
N GLU A 405 -13.59 23.19 8.40
CA GLU A 405 -12.64 24.10 9.02
C GLU A 405 -11.92 23.39 10.18
N ILE A 406 -10.58 23.41 10.16
CA ILE A 406 -9.76 22.74 11.16
C ILE A 406 -9.67 23.58 12.43
N THR A 407 -10.17 23.05 13.53
CA THR A 407 -10.22 23.73 14.84
C THR A 407 -9.21 23.17 15.84
N LYS A 408 -8.67 21.97 15.58
CA LYS A 408 -7.66 21.34 16.43
C LYS A 408 -6.76 20.44 15.62
N THR A 409 -5.48 20.42 15.97
CA THR A 409 -4.47 19.57 15.36
C THR A 409 -3.92 18.57 16.37
N SER A 410 -3.54 17.42 15.88
CA SER A 410 -2.80 16.40 16.62
C SER A 410 -1.85 15.66 15.69
N ARG A 411 -0.90 14.95 16.26
CA ARG A 411 0.04 14.17 15.46
C ARG A 411 -0.69 13.06 14.68
N GLY A 412 -0.89 13.27 13.39
CA GLY A 412 -1.51 12.29 12.49
C GLY A 412 -3.01 12.43 12.26
N ALA A 413 -3.68 13.42 12.93
CA ALA A 413 -5.09 13.68 12.68
C ALA A 413 -5.46 15.15 12.94
N LEU A 414 -6.51 15.59 12.29
CA LEU A 414 -7.14 16.91 12.42
C LEU A 414 -8.54 16.75 12.97
N ASP A 415 -8.99 17.70 13.78
CA ASP A 415 -10.40 17.83 14.18
C ASP A 415 -10.95 19.14 13.61
N GLY A 416 -12.19 19.11 13.13
CA GLY A 416 -12.80 20.29 12.53
C GLY A 416 -14.31 20.31 12.60
N ILE A 417 -14.86 21.41 12.08
CA ILE A 417 -16.28 21.68 12.00
C ILE A 417 -16.71 21.66 10.53
N VAL A 418 -17.75 20.88 10.22
CA VAL A 418 -18.37 20.86 8.90
C VAL A 418 -19.03 22.18 8.61
N LEU A 419 -18.73 22.80 7.45
CA LEU A 419 -19.26 24.09 7.04
C LEU A 419 -20.59 23.97 6.30
#